data_9affb5645a78c20e73bb98d86daac4d9
#
_entry.id   9affb5645a78c20e73bb98d86daac4d9
#
_cell.length_a   1.000
_cell.length_b   1.000
_cell.length_c   1.000
_cell.angle_alpha   90.00
_cell.angle_beta   90.00
_cell.angle_gamma   90.00
#
_symmetry.space_group_name_H-M   'P 1'
#
loop_
_entity.id
_entity.type
_entity.pdbx_description
1 polymer ?
#
loop_
_entity_poly.entity_id
_entity_poly.type
_entity_poly.pdbx_seq_one_letter_code
_entity_poly.pdbx_strand_id
1 'polypeptide(L)'
;EVPATQSAAQNIPAPIERALEGLEATGSAWTAEVWNDSLGEPIRALRDVVWEASKPDEAAWQRLCAPDAQGTWLKGQALGGGAPDWDLQQGVAGGPEGLMEGWKAIRGRLAGPLSRTEWHVEGLQVVDAETAHGTLRLQWICEQPGRRGTMHSLWDVTWRRRGQAILWQRVEEREAHWLTLRGAEPGFVDRSHEVFPSPAYRNQLSPGIDFWRERLDAGLGTGILGHQGLAIGDVDGDGLEDVYVLEPGGLPNRLFLHQPDGSTREVAKEAGLDVLNYSSSALWVDLDGDSDKDLVLATAEGVRVLEQKSRLRFVLAYSFPGPDCTSLAAADVDLDGDVDIYVCRYSSPYESSGLPFPYHDAENGAANWMLENLGSFSFRESSEAWGLSEGATRFSFAASFEDYDNDGDLDLYVANDFGRNALYRKEGKRFREVAGEVSAQDVAAGMGVTWGDWNHDGLMDLYVSNMDSNAGQRVTTQANFLPGADPAERELFFQHARGSATYIGIPGGHFEDRTMTSGARRSLWAWGGLSGDLDLDGNLDLVVPNGFVTGESTKDL
;
A
#
# COMPACT_ATOMS: atom_id res chain seq x y z
N GLU A 1 -49.28 3.46 -13.09
CA GLU A 1 -48.89 4.64 -12.31
C GLU A 1 -48.41 4.15 -10.94
N VAL A 2 -47.11 4.08 -10.72
CA VAL A 2 -46.48 3.83 -9.43
C VAL A 2 -46.26 5.19 -8.78
N PRO A 3 -46.74 5.44 -7.55
CA PRO A 3 -46.52 6.73 -6.90
C PRO A 3 -45.05 6.91 -6.59
N ALA A 4 -44.51 8.06 -6.94
CA ALA A 4 -43.16 8.49 -6.58
C ALA A 4 -43.00 8.47 -5.05
N THR A 5 -42.13 7.57 -4.55
CA THR A 5 -41.69 7.57 -3.16
C THR A 5 -40.95 8.87 -2.90
N GLN A 6 -41.54 9.73 -2.09
CA GLN A 6 -40.83 10.86 -1.48
C GLN A 6 -39.60 10.28 -0.72
N SER A 7 -38.42 10.70 -1.13
CA SER A 7 -37.19 10.53 -0.37
C SER A 7 -37.43 11.07 1.05
N ALA A 8 -37.44 10.19 2.03
CA ALA A 8 -37.38 10.59 3.42
C ALA A 8 -36.01 11.28 3.60
N ALA A 9 -36.03 12.57 3.80
CA ALA A 9 -34.86 13.29 4.28
C ALA A 9 -34.46 12.63 5.61
N GLN A 10 -33.36 11.87 5.60
CA GLN A 10 -32.80 11.30 6.81
C GLN A 10 -32.44 12.48 7.72
N ASN A 11 -33.01 12.52 8.93
CA ASN A 11 -32.61 13.45 9.97
C ASN A 11 -31.17 13.10 10.38
N ILE A 12 -30.21 13.75 9.73
CA ILE A 12 -28.79 13.64 10.10
C ILE A 12 -28.64 14.33 11.47
N PRO A 13 -28.05 13.69 12.48
CA PRO A 13 -27.83 14.32 13.77
C PRO A 13 -27.02 15.62 13.63
N ALA A 14 -27.41 16.68 14.35
CA ALA A 14 -26.78 17.98 14.26
C ALA A 14 -25.23 18.04 14.43
N PRO A 15 -24.57 17.13 15.16
CA PRO A 15 -23.11 17.03 15.15
C PRO A 15 -22.53 16.53 13.81
N ILE A 16 -23.22 15.62 13.14
CA ILE A 16 -22.81 15.09 11.83
C ILE A 16 -23.08 16.13 10.75
N GLU A 17 -24.21 16.84 10.81
CA GLU A 17 -24.54 17.94 9.90
C GLU A 17 -23.47 19.05 9.96
N ARG A 18 -23.02 19.43 11.16
CA ARG A 18 -21.92 20.38 11.37
C ARG A 18 -20.56 19.86 10.85
N ALA A 19 -20.30 18.57 11.00
CA ALA A 19 -19.10 17.96 10.45
C ALA A 19 -19.13 17.92 8.92
N LEU A 20 -20.29 17.62 8.33
CA LEU A 20 -20.50 17.64 6.87
C LEU A 20 -20.43 19.05 6.28
N GLU A 21 -20.99 20.06 6.98
CA GLU A 21 -20.83 21.47 6.59
C GLU A 21 -19.34 21.90 6.60
N GLY A 22 -18.54 21.37 7.52
CA GLY A 22 -17.08 21.57 7.55
C GLY A 22 -16.31 20.85 6.44
N LEU A 23 -16.91 19.84 5.83
CA LEU A 23 -16.33 19.07 4.70
C LEU A 23 -16.68 19.62 3.32
N GLU A 24 -17.60 20.60 3.23
CA GLU A 24 -17.88 21.23 1.94
C GLU A 24 -16.68 22.06 1.47
N ALA A 25 -16.05 21.62 0.39
CA ALA A 25 -14.86 22.25 -0.21
C ALA A 25 -15.05 23.73 -0.63
N THR A 26 -16.30 24.19 -0.67
CA THR A 26 -16.66 25.57 -0.99
C THR A 26 -16.54 26.53 0.20
N GLY A 27 -16.36 26.03 1.41
CA GLY A 27 -16.15 26.85 2.61
C GLY A 27 -14.75 27.48 2.66
N SER A 28 -14.63 28.62 3.37
CA SER A 28 -13.34 29.35 3.53
C SER A 28 -12.23 28.51 4.20
N ALA A 29 -12.60 27.43 4.89
CA ALA A 29 -11.66 26.51 5.55
C ALA A 29 -10.89 25.62 4.56
N TRP A 30 -11.42 25.40 3.36
CA TRP A 30 -10.88 24.46 2.37
C TRP A 30 -10.43 25.14 1.08
N THR A 31 -9.91 26.36 1.17
CA THR A 31 -9.47 27.14 0.00
C THR A 31 -8.44 26.40 -0.86
N ALA A 32 -7.61 25.55 -0.27
CA ALA A 32 -6.64 24.76 -1.02
C ALA A 32 -7.29 23.66 -1.87
N GLU A 33 -8.36 23.02 -1.40
CA GLU A 33 -9.08 22.03 -2.20
C GLU A 33 -9.84 22.68 -3.36
N VAL A 34 -10.44 23.85 -3.14
CA VAL A 34 -11.03 24.67 -4.23
C VAL A 34 -9.99 25.06 -5.29
N TRP A 35 -8.76 25.36 -4.84
CA TRP A 35 -7.65 25.61 -5.75
C TRP A 35 -7.24 24.32 -6.48
N ASN A 36 -7.11 23.20 -5.77
CA ASN A 36 -6.74 21.91 -6.35
C ASN A 36 -7.71 21.47 -7.45
N ASP A 37 -9.02 21.57 -7.21
CA ASP A 37 -10.04 21.30 -8.22
C ASP A 37 -9.88 22.20 -9.46
N SER A 38 -9.53 23.48 -9.22
CA SER A 38 -9.28 24.44 -10.29
C SER A 38 -7.97 24.18 -11.07
N LEU A 39 -7.00 23.48 -10.49
CA LEU A 39 -5.72 23.14 -11.11
C LEU A 39 -5.81 21.98 -12.10
N GLY A 40 -6.84 21.15 -12.03
CA GLY A 40 -6.98 19.99 -12.91
C GLY A 40 -7.00 20.34 -14.40
N GLU A 41 -7.64 21.45 -14.79
CA GLU A 41 -7.64 21.91 -16.18
C GLU A 41 -6.30 22.53 -16.62
N PRO A 42 -5.68 23.50 -15.90
CA PRO A 42 -4.36 24.02 -16.25
C PRO A 42 -3.26 22.96 -16.34
N ILE A 43 -3.28 21.97 -15.45
CA ILE A 43 -2.33 20.85 -15.47
C ILE A 43 -2.54 20.01 -16.72
N ARG A 44 -3.79 19.65 -17.02
CA ARG A 44 -4.14 18.88 -18.22
C ARG A 44 -3.80 19.64 -19.48
N ALA A 45 -4.15 20.93 -19.55
CA ALA A 45 -3.85 21.78 -20.70
C ALA A 45 -2.33 21.89 -20.93
N LEU A 46 -1.54 22.05 -19.88
CA LEU A 46 -0.08 22.03 -20.00
C LEU A 46 0.44 20.68 -20.48
N ARG A 47 -0.06 19.59 -19.91
CA ARG A 47 0.27 18.22 -20.34
C ARG A 47 0.00 18.05 -21.83
N ASP A 48 -1.17 18.43 -22.30
CA ASP A 48 -1.59 18.21 -23.69
C ASP A 48 -0.74 19.05 -24.66
N VAL A 49 -0.46 20.34 -24.33
CA VAL A 49 0.37 21.22 -25.18
C VAL A 49 1.82 20.75 -25.29
N VAL A 50 2.36 20.21 -24.21
CA VAL A 50 3.79 19.83 -24.17
C VAL A 50 4.00 18.39 -24.67
N TRP A 51 3.01 17.57 -24.56
CA TRP A 51 3.14 16.13 -24.60
C TRP A 51 2.66 15.46 -25.87
N GLU A 52 1.52 15.85 -26.35
CA GLU A 52 0.90 15.25 -27.53
C GLU A 52 1.44 15.83 -28.84
N ALA A 53 2.04 17.00 -28.79
CA ALA A 53 2.58 17.65 -29.97
C ALA A 53 4.04 17.24 -30.22
N SER A 54 4.32 16.75 -31.42
CA SER A 54 5.69 16.55 -31.93
C SER A 54 6.46 17.89 -32.01
N LYS A 55 5.76 19.03 -31.96
CA LYS A 55 6.30 20.39 -31.78
C LYS A 55 5.40 21.15 -30.79
N PRO A 56 5.95 21.74 -29.72
CA PRO A 56 5.18 22.57 -28.80
C PRO A 56 4.49 23.72 -29.53
N ASP A 57 3.20 23.91 -29.30
CA ASP A 57 2.48 25.09 -29.77
C ASP A 57 2.85 26.28 -28.87
N GLU A 58 3.73 27.16 -29.35
CA GLU A 58 4.21 28.34 -28.62
C GLU A 58 3.05 29.28 -28.22
N ALA A 59 2.03 29.42 -29.03
CA ALA A 59 0.89 30.26 -28.73
C ALA A 59 0.01 29.67 -27.63
N ALA A 60 -0.15 28.32 -27.59
CA ALA A 60 -0.82 27.64 -26.49
C ALA A 60 -0.03 27.76 -25.20
N TRP A 61 1.29 27.62 -25.25
CA TRP A 61 2.17 27.82 -24.10
C TRP A 61 2.09 29.23 -23.50
N GLN A 62 2.12 30.25 -24.33
CA GLN A 62 1.96 31.66 -23.90
C GLN A 62 0.62 31.93 -23.22
N ARG A 63 -0.44 31.20 -23.57
CA ARG A 63 -1.74 31.31 -22.89
C ARG A 63 -1.76 30.68 -21.51
N LEU A 64 -0.93 29.66 -21.26
CA LEU A 64 -0.86 28.93 -20.00
C LEU A 64 0.07 29.57 -18.98
N CYS A 65 1.05 30.36 -19.42
CA CYS A 65 2.05 30.95 -18.56
C CYS A 65 1.80 32.41 -18.27
N ALA A 66 2.14 32.86 -17.07
CA ALA A 66 2.15 34.32 -16.76
C ALA A 66 3.21 35.04 -17.60
N PRO A 67 3.01 36.31 -17.96
CA PRO A 67 3.99 37.06 -18.75
C PRO A 67 5.37 37.18 -18.07
N ASP A 68 5.39 37.17 -16.75
CA ASP A 68 6.57 37.24 -15.90
C ASP A 68 7.01 35.85 -15.35
N ALA A 69 6.57 34.79 -16.00
CA ALA A 69 6.84 33.43 -15.55
C ALA A 69 8.34 33.13 -15.48
N GLN A 70 8.75 32.28 -14.54
CA GLN A 70 10.14 31.89 -14.33
C GLN A 70 10.25 30.37 -14.17
N GLY A 71 11.31 29.77 -14.69
CA GLY A 71 11.61 28.35 -14.53
C GLY A 71 13.05 28.12 -14.12
N THR A 72 13.24 27.21 -13.19
CA THR A 72 14.54 26.67 -12.81
C THR A 72 14.52 25.17 -13.08
N TRP A 73 15.45 24.71 -13.90
CA TRP A 73 15.47 23.33 -14.38
C TRP A 73 16.82 22.69 -14.09
N LEU A 74 16.78 21.42 -13.75
CA LEU A 74 17.97 20.62 -13.62
C LEU A 74 18.53 20.29 -15.02
N LYS A 75 19.80 20.62 -15.25
CA LYS A 75 20.53 20.28 -16.47
C LYS A 75 21.55 19.22 -16.16
N GLY A 76 21.57 18.13 -16.91
CA GLY A 76 22.54 17.08 -16.67
C GLY A 76 22.82 16.23 -17.90
N GLN A 77 23.96 15.57 -17.88
CA GLN A 77 24.29 14.49 -18.80
C GLN A 77 24.14 13.16 -18.08
N ALA A 78 23.64 12.14 -18.79
CA ALA A 78 23.63 10.78 -18.25
C ALA A 78 25.06 10.34 -17.96
N LEU A 79 25.35 9.94 -16.72
CA LEU A 79 26.63 9.34 -16.38
C LEU A 79 26.71 7.99 -17.11
N GLY A 80 27.72 7.84 -17.97
CA GLY A 80 27.93 6.61 -18.72
C GLY A 80 28.30 5.45 -17.82
N GLY A 81 27.70 4.28 -18.05
CA GLY A 81 28.11 3.05 -17.37
C GLY A 81 27.07 2.33 -16.53
N GLY A 82 25.76 2.53 -16.81
CA GLY A 82 24.70 1.70 -16.18
C GLY A 82 24.10 2.25 -14.90
N ALA A 83 24.64 3.32 -14.33
CA ALA A 83 24.05 4.00 -13.18
C ALA A 83 22.99 5.03 -13.64
N PRO A 84 21.87 5.17 -12.93
CA PRO A 84 20.79 6.11 -13.26
C PRO A 84 21.08 7.56 -12.86
N ASP A 85 22.27 7.89 -12.37
CA ASP A 85 22.56 9.21 -11.83
C ASP A 85 22.94 10.22 -12.92
N TRP A 86 22.21 11.34 -12.90
CA TRP A 86 22.50 12.51 -13.70
C TRP A 86 23.26 13.50 -12.83
N ASP A 87 24.39 14.01 -13.32
CA ASP A 87 25.02 15.21 -12.70
C ASP A 87 24.13 16.41 -13.06
N LEU A 88 23.25 16.80 -12.14
CA LEU A 88 22.21 17.79 -12.36
C LEU A 88 22.68 19.16 -11.88
N GLN A 89 22.88 20.09 -12.83
CA GLN A 89 23.16 21.48 -12.53
C GLN A 89 21.91 22.35 -12.75
N GLN A 90 21.63 23.29 -11.87
CA GLN A 90 20.51 24.20 -12.01
C GLN A 90 20.74 25.19 -13.17
N GLY A 91 19.75 25.30 -14.05
CA GLY A 91 19.68 26.31 -15.09
C GLY A 91 18.44 27.17 -14.92
N VAL A 92 18.63 28.51 -14.89
CA VAL A 92 17.52 29.48 -14.77
C VAL A 92 17.12 29.97 -16.14
N ALA A 93 15.81 30.01 -16.40
CA ALA A 93 15.24 30.56 -17.62
C ALA A 93 14.02 31.46 -17.29
N GLY A 94 13.96 32.64 -17.85
CA GLY A 94 12.92 33.63 -17.62
C GLY A 94 11.89 33.72 -18.76
N GLY A 95 10.66 34.13 -18.39
CA GLY A 95 9.53 34.27 -19.31
C GLY A 95 8.89 32.96 -19.78
N PRO A 96 7.76 33.01 -20.48
CA PRO A 96 7.11 31.82 -21.04
C PRO A 96 8.03 31.04 -21.98
N GLU A 97 8.89 31.71 -22.73
CA GLU A 97 9.89 31.08 -23.60
C GLU A 97 10.92 30.31 -22.80
N GLY A 98 11.35 30.82 -21.65
CA GLY A 98 12.27 30.14 -20.75
C GLY A 98 11.67 28.89 -20.11
N LEU A 99 10.40 28.90 -19.74
CA LEU A 99 9.69 27.70 -19.31
C LEU A 99 9.63 26.66 -20.42
N MET A 100 9.36 27.06 -21.65
CA MET A 100 9.35 26.17 -22.81
C MET A 100 10.73 25.55 -23.10
N GLU A 101 11.80 26.32 -22.97
CA GLU A 101 13.16 25.80 -23.13
C GLU A 101 13.52 24.76 -22.05
N GLY A 102 13.09 24.99 -20.80
CA GLY A 102 13.21 24.01 -19.74
C GLY A 102 12.48 22.71 -20.07
N TRP A 103 11.28 22.80 -20.59
CA TRP A 103 10.52 21.64 -21.06
C TRP A 103 11.22 20.90 -22.19
N LYS A 104 11.78 21.59 -23.16
CA LYS A 104 12.58 20.95 -24.22
C LYS A 104 13.78 20.20 -23.64
N ALA A 105 14.40 20.77 -22.61
CA ALA A 105 15.51 20.11 -21.92
C ALA A 105 15.07 18.82 -21.21
N ILE A 106 13.93 18.85 -20.50
CA ILE A 106 13.34 17.68 -19.87
C ILE A 106 12.99 16.62 -20.93
N ARG A 107 12.31 17.02 -22.01
CA ARG A 107 11.96 16.12 -23.10
C ARG A 107 13.19 15.52 -23.76
N GLY A 108 14.28 16.25 -23.86
CA GLY A 108 15.56 15.74 -24.36
C GLY A 108 16.20 14.65 -23.48
N ARG A 109 15.84 14.60 -22.20
CA ARG A 109 16.26 13.51 -21.28
C ARG A 109 15.43 12.24 -21.50
N LEU A 110 14.19 12.36 -22.02
CA LEU A 110 13.29 11.23 -22.23
C LEU A 110 13.79 10.41 -23.43
N ALA A 111 14.02 9.13 -23.23
CA ALA A 111 14.61 8.23 -24.22
C ALA A 111 13.69 7.87 -25.39
N GLY A 112 12.48 8.47 -25.51
CA GLY A 112 11.53 8.12 -26.56
C GLY A 112 10.16 8.76 -26.45
N PRO A 113 9.18 8.32 -27.25
CA PRO A 113 7.81 8.77 -27.11
C PRO A 113 7.26 8.35 -25.75
N LEU A 114 6.43 9.20 -25.17
CA LEU A 114 5.74 8.90 -23.92
C LEU A 114 4.59 7.94 -24.21
N SER A 115 4.51 6.88 -23.41
CA SER A 115 3.37 5.97 -23.39
C SER A 115 2.38 6.34 -22.30
N ARG A 116 2.87 6.92 -21.18
CA ARG A 116 2.02 7.32 -20.04
C ARG A 116 2.66 8.49 -19.30
N THR A 117 1.84 9.34 -18.69
CA THR A 117 2.27 10.36 -17.75
C THR A 117 1.22 10.56 -16.66
N GLU A 118 1.70 10.73 -15.43
CA GLU A 118 0.87 11.01 -14.25
C GLU A 118 1.38 12.26 -13.55
N TRP A 119 0.45 13.09 -13.09
CA TRP A 119 0.74 14.38 -12.48
C TRP A 119 -0.12 14.54 -11.22
N HIS A 120 0.53 14.69 -10.08
CA HIS A 120 -0.13 14.77 -8.79
C HIS A 120 0.31 16.02 -8.03
N VAL A 121 -0.66 16.78 -7.50
CA VAL A 121 -0.40 17.89 -6.59
C VAL A 121 -0.27 17.30 -5.18
N GLU A 122 0.93 17.31 -4.62
CA GLU A 122 1.22 16.74 -3.30
C GLU A 122 1.06 17.75 -2.17
N GLY A 123 1.51 18.97 -2.38
CA GLY A 123 1.39 20.06 -1.43
C GLY A 123 0.75 21.27 -2.09
N LEU A 124 -0.13 21.98 -1.38
CA LEU A 124 -0.77 23.19 -1.90
C LEU A 124 -0.99 24.20 -0.78
N GLN A 125 -0.33 25.33 -0.88
CA GLN A 125 -0.47 26.46 0.04
C GLN A 125 -1.07 27.66 -0.70
N VAL A 126 -2.23 28.08 -0.28
CA VAL A 126 -2.86 29.30 -0.80
C VAL A 126 -2.27 30.50 -0.09
N VAL A 127 -1.59 31.37 -0.85
CA VAL A 127 -0.96 32.59 -0.33
C VAL A 127 -1.99 33.70 -0.20
N ASP A 128 -2.80 33.88 -1.25
CA ASP A 128 -3.90 34.85 -1.32
C ASP A 128 -4.96 34.38 -2.35
N ALA A 129 -5.94 35.22 -2.64
CA ALA A 129 -7.02 34.89 -3.58
C ALA A 129 -6.52 34.60 -5.02
N GLU A 130 -5.36 35.12 -5.37
CA GLU A 130 -4.80 35.05 -6.73
C GLU A 130 -3.57 34.16 -6.85
N THR A 131 -2.95 33.74 -5.74
CA THR A 131 -1.65 33.05 -5.74
C THR A 131 -1.68 31.78 -4.89
N ALA A 132 -1.22 30.68 -5.45
CA ALA A 132 -0.96 29.44 -4.74
C ALA A 132 0.44 28.90 -5.06
N HIS A 133 1.08 28.33 -4.04
CA HIS A 133 2.30 27.55 -4.16
C HIS A 133 1.99 26.09 -3.95
N GLY A 134 2.66 25.22 -4.68
CA GLY A 134 2.47 23.78 -4.48
C GLY A 134 3.65 22.98 -4.95
N THR A 135 3.64 21.72 -4.53
CA THR A 135 4.58 20.71 -4.99
C THR A 135 3.85 19.79 -5.95
N LEU A 136 4.39 19.64 -7.15
CA LEU A 136 3.84 18.79 -8.21
C LEU A 136 4.80 17.64 -8.47
N ARG A 137 4.31 16.44 -8.33
CA ARG A 137 5.03 15.23 -8.72
C ARG A 137 4.58 14.76 -10.09
N LEU A 138 5.56 14.35 -10.88
CA LEU A 138 5.35 13.88 -12.23
C LEU A 138 6.02 12.52 -12.42
N GLN A 139 5.31 11.62 -13.05
CA GLN A 139 5.84 10.35 -13.51
C GLN A 139 5.66 10.25 -15.02
N TRP A 140 6.70 9.82 -15.70
CA TRP A 140 6.75 9.74 -17.16
C TRP A 140 7.29 8.40 -17.59
N ILE A 141 6.54 7.70 -18.42
CA ILE A 141 6.90 6.40 -18.96
C ILE A 141 7.11 6.55 -20.46
N CYS A 142 8.29 6.17 -20.90
CA CYS A 142 8.69 6.17 -22.31
C CYS A 142 8.91 4.75 -22.77
N GLU A 143 8.38 4.40 -23.93
CA GLU A 143 8.55 3.09 -24.52
C GLU A 143 9.12 3.21 -25.95
N GLN A 144 10.19 2.48 -26.22
CA GLN A 144 10.77 2.28 -27.55
C GLN A 144 11.06 0.79 -27.74
N PRO A 145 11.13 0.30 -28.98
CA PRO A 145 11.59 -1.06 -29.23
C PRO A 145 12.94 -1.32 -28.55
N GLY A 146 12.97 -2.25 -27.60
CA GLY A 146 14.16 -2.61 -26.83
C GLY A 146 14.57 -1.67 -25.70
N ARG A 147 13.75 -0.67 -25.34
CA ARG A 147 14.04 0.23 -24.21
C ARG A 147 12.74 0.73 -23.58
N ARG A 148 12.65 0.63 -22.28
CA ARG A 148 11.61 1.28 -21.46
C ARG A 148 12.31 2.18 -20.44
N GLY A 149 11.80 3.39 -20.23
CA GLY A 149 12.33 4.30 -19.24
C GLY A 149 11.21 4.95 -18.46
N THR A 150 11.43 5.12 -17.15
CA THR A 150 10.54 5.85 -16.26
C THR A 150 11.32 7.00 -15.64
N MET A 151 10.74 8.20 -15.65
CA MET A 151 11.30 9.36 -14.95
C MET A 151 10.29 9.84 -13.90
N HIS A 152 10.78 10.04 -12.70
CA HIS A 152 10.06 10.73 -11.63
C HIS A 152 10.68 12.09 -11.44
N SER A 153 9.85 13.12 -11.32
CA SER A 153 10.32 14.48 -11.12
C SER A 153 9.43 15.19 -10.10
N LEU A 154 10.05 15.98 -9.23
CA LEU A 154 9.37 16.77 -8.21
C LEU A 154 9.61 18.25 -8.49
N TRP A 155 8.52 19.01 -8.57
CA TRP A 155 8.55 20.44 -8.90
C TRP A 155 7.89 21.27 -7.83
N ASP A 156 8.54 22.37 -7.44
CA ASP A 156 7.85 23.45 -6.75
C ASP A 156 7.25 24.39 -7.77
N VAL A 157 5.97 24.67 -7.63
CA VAL A 157 5.22 25.45 -8.59
C VAL A 157 4.51 26.61 -7.91
N THR A 158 4.50 27.77 -8.58
CA THR A 158 3.63 28.89 -8.23
C THR A 158 2.64 29.08 -9.36
N TRP A 159 1.36 29.09 -8.99
CA TRP A 159 0.26 29.41 -9.89
C TRP A 159 -0.31 30.78 -9.55
N ARG A 160 -0.78 31.48 -10.58
CA ARG A 160 -1.44 32.77 -10.45
C ARG A 160 -2.80 32.78 -11.13
N ARG A 161 -3.83 33.12 -10.37
CA ARG A 161 -5.19 33.27 -10.90
C ARG A 161 -5.34 34.63 -11.55
N ARG A 162 -5.92 34.66 -12.77
CA ARG A 162 -6.24 35.89 -13.50
C ARG A 162 -7.65 35.77 -14.06
N GLY A 163 -8.62 36.31 -13.32
CA GLY A 163 -10.04 36.07 -13.59
C GLY A 163 -10.38 34.58 -13.36
N GLN A 164 -10.87 33.90 -14.38
CA GLN A 164 -11.15 32.45 -14.31
C GLN A 164 -9.96 31.58 -14.72
N ALA A 165 -8.91 32.14 -15.31
CA ALA A 165 -7.75 31.40 -15.73
C ALA A 165 -6.71 31.28 -14.61
N ILE A 166 -6.09 30.10 -14.50
CA ILE A 166 -4.92 29.85 -13.65
C ILE A 166 -3.71 29.69 -14.56
N LEU A 167 -2.68 30.50 -14.30
CA LEU A 167 -1.47 30.58 -15.11
C LEU A 167 -0.27 30.05 -14.30
N TRP A 168 0.64 29.38 -14.99
CA TRP A 168 1.93 28.97 -14.44
C TRP A 168 2.84 30.20 -14.32
N GLN A 169 3.27 30.52 -13.10
CA GLN A 169 4.13 31.68 -12.85
C GLN A 169 5.56 31.29 -12.53
N ARG A 170 5.76 30.25 -11.72
CA ARG A 170 7.10 29.74 -11.40
C ARG A 170 7.06 28.21 -11.40
N VAL A 171 8.11 27.63 -11.95
CA VAL A 171 8.37 26.18 -11.88
C VAL A 171 9.82 25.99 -11.50
N GLU A 172 10.07 25.21 -10.49
CA GLU A 172 11.39 24.84 -10.03
C GLU A 172 11.47 23.32 -9.92
N GLU A 173 12.23 22.69 -10.80
CA GLU A 173 12.50 21.26 -10.72
C GLU A 173 13.49 21.02 -9.59
N ARG A 174 13.06 20.33 -8.53
CA ARG A 174 13.90 20.04 -7.36
C ARG A 174 14.64 18.74 -7.52
N GLU A 175 13.96 17.72 -8.03
CA GLU A 175 14.47 16.36 -8.12
C GLU A 175 14.06 15.76 -9.46
N ALA A 176 14.92 14.94 -10.02
CA ALA A 176 14.60 14.11 -11.18
C ALA A 176 15.37 12.78 -11.09
N HIS A 177 14.64 11.68 -11.08
CA HIS A 177 15.19 10.33 -11.06
C HIS A 177 14.77 9.60 -12.35
N TRP A 178 15.74 8.97 -12.98
CA TRP A 178 15.53 8.29 -14.24
C TRP A 178 15.94 6.82 -14.13
N LEU A 179 15.01 5.92 -14.42
CA LEU A 179 15.26 4.51 -14.56
C LEU A 179 15.13 4.11 -16.04
N THR A 180 16.14 3.48 -16.60
CA THR A 180 16.07 2.90 -17.94
C THR A 180 16.24 1.40 -17.84
N LEU A 181 15.21 0.67 -18.22
CA LEU A 181 15.28 -0.77 -18.45
C LEU A 181 15.83 -1.02 -19.85
N ARG A 182 16.94 -1.77 -19.94
CA ARG A 182 17.53 -2.20 -21.19
C ARG A 182 17.13 -3.65 -21.45
N GLY A 183 16.48 -3.90 -22.58
CA GLY A 183 16.05 -5.23 -23.00
C GLY A 183 14.99 -5.13 -24.09
N ALA A 184 14.90 -6.11 -24.93
CA ALA A 184 13.87 -6.20 -25.98
C ALA A 184 12.55 -6.74 -25.45
N GLU A 185 12.61 -7.42 -24.29
CA GLU A 185 11.47 -8.11 -23.68
C GLU A 185 10.98 -7.33 -22.46
N PRO A 186 9.68 -7.32 -22.16
CA PRO A 186 9.16 -6.83 -20.90
C PRO A 186 9.75 -7.63 -19.72
N GLY A 187 10.04 -6.97 -18.59
CA GLY A 187 10.57 -7.66 -17.41
C GLY A 187 9.62 -8.71 -16.86
N PHE A 188 8.30 -8.48 -17.01
CA PHE A 188 7.25 -9.42 -16.63
C PHE A 188 6.25 -9.60 -17.77
N VAL A 189 5.75 -10.81 -17.92
CA VAL A 189 4.70 -11.18 -18.88
C VAL A 189 3.59 -11.89 -18.14
N ASP A 190 2.35 -11.45 -18.36
CA ASP A 190 1.18 -12.14 -17.80
C ASP A 190 1.02 -13.52 -18.45
N ARG A 191 1.20 -14.56 -17.67
CA ARG A 191 1.03 -15.97 -18.05
C ARG A 191 -0.09 -16.67 -17.28
N SER A 192 -0.94 -15.91 -16.61
CA SER A 192 -1.99 -16.43 -15.73
C SER A 192 -2.86 -17.48 -16.41
N HIS A 193 -3.26 -17.27 -17.66
CA HIS A 193 -4.08 -18.23 -18.41
C HIS A 193 -3.34 -19.52 -18.80
N GLU A 194 -2.02 -19.46 -18.91
CA GLU A 194 -1.19 -20.64 -19.20
C GLU A 194 -0.93 -21.44 -17.93
N VAL A 195 -0.62 -20.73 -16.83
CA VAL A 195 -0.33 -21.32 -15.52
C VAL A 195 -1.61 -21.88 -14.89
N PHE A 196 -2.75 -21.18 -15.02
CA PHE A 196 -4.03 -21.58 -14.44
C PHE A 196 -5.06 -21.96 -15.52
N PRO A 197 -4.90 -23.10 -16.23
CA PRO A 197 -5.78 -23.50 -17.34
C PRO A 197 -7.17 -23.96 -16.90
N SER A 198 -7.41 -24.08 -15.59
CA SER A 198 -8.65 -24.64 -15.03
C SER A 198 -9.88 -23.75 -15.27
N PRO A 199 -11.10 -24.33 -15.34
CA PRO A 199 -12.34 -23.56 -15.33
C PRO A 199 -12.51 -22.74 -14.04
N ALA A 200 -11.97 -23.19 -12.91
CA ALA A 200 -12.04 -22.48 -11.63
C ALA A 200 -11.35 -21.11 -11.75
N TYR A 201 -10.16 -21.03 -12.32
CA TYR A 201 -9.50 -19.75 -12.58
C TYR A 201 -10.34 -18.86 -13.50
N ARG A 202 -10.70 -19.37 -14.69
CA ARG A 202 -11.40 -18.56 -15.71
C ARG A 202 -12.77 -18.06 -15.27
N ASN A 203 -13.51 -18.86 -14.51
CA ASN A 203 -14.91 -18.55 -14.17
C ASN A 203 -15.06 -17.88 -12.80
N GLN A 204 -14.07 -18.00 -11.91
CA GLN A 204 -14.15 -17.49 -10.56
C GLN A 204 -13.12 -16.40 -10.27
N LEU A 205 -11.81 -16.64 -10.49
CA LEU A 205 -10.76 -15.69 -10.14
C LEU A 205 -10.59 -14.57 -11.17
N SER A 206 -10.53 -14.93 -12.46
CA SER A 206 -10.32 -13.97 -13.56
C SER A 206 -11.36 -12.85 -13.65
N PRO A 207 -12.67 -13.03 -13.32
CA PRO A 207 -13.64 -11.95 -13.35
C PRO A 207 -13.41 -10.85 -12.33
N GLY A 208 -12.70 -11.12 -11.24
CA GLY A 208 -12.42 -10.16 -10.16
C GLY A 208 -13.64 -9.84 -9.27
N ILE A 209 -13.37 -9.05 -8.22
CA ILE A 209 -14.35 -8.79 -7.16
C ILE A 209 -15.57 -7.98 -7.63
N ASP A 210 -15.42 -7.04 -8.55
CA ASP A 210 -16.53 -6.22 -9.06
C ASP A 210 -17.61 -7.06 -9.75
N PHE A 211 -17.18 -8.09 -10.49
CA PHE A 211 -18.12 -9.04 -11.10
C PHE A 211 -18.94 -9.79 -10.05
N TRP A 212 -18.29 -10.21 -8.96
CA TRP A 212 -18.95 -10.98 -7.90
C TRP A 212 -19.80 -10.12 -6.98
N ARG A 213 -19.37 -8.89 -6.68
CA ARG A 213 -20.13 -7.94 -5.85
C ARG A 213 -21.55 -7.69 -6.35
N GLU A 214 -21.74 -7.72 -7.66
CA GLU A 214 -23.07 -7.59 -8.26
C GLU A 214 -23.92 -8.87 -8.22
N ARG A 215 -23.32 -10.01 -7.87
CA ARG A 215 -23.91 -11.35 -7.99
C ARG A 215 -24.03 -12.13 -6.69
N LEU A 216 -23.25 -11.76 -5.70
CA LEU A 216 -23.28 -12.37 -4.38
C LEU A 216 -24.07 -11.50 -3.41
N ASP A 217 -24.75 -12.15 -2.45
CA ASP A 217 -25.41 -11.44 -1.37
C ASP A 217 -24.37 -10.81 -0.44
N ALA A 218 -24.51 -9.51 -0.16
CA ALA A 218 -23.64 -8.80 0.76
C ALA A 218 -23.59 -9.43 2.18
N GLY A 219 -24.68 -10.11 2.58
CA GLY A 219 -24.74 -10.86 3.84
C GLY A 219 -23.80 -12.07 3.91
N LEU A 220 -23.19 -12.47 2.79
CA LEU A 220 -22.18 -13.54 2.76
C LEU A 220 -20.76 -13.03 3.01
N GLY A 221 -20.58 -11.74 3.35
CA GLY A 221 -19.27 -11.16 3.64
C GLY A 221 -18.43 -10.91 2.39
N THR A 222 -19.08 -10.51 1.27
CA THR A 222 -18.33 -10.00 0.12
C THR A 222 -17.70 -8.67 0.50
N GLY A 223 -16.44 -8.71 0.94
CA GLY A 223 -15.67 -7.52 1.23
C GLY A 223 -15.46 -6.70 -0.04
N ILE A 224 -15.89 -5.44 -0.01
CA ILE A 224 -15.70 -4.49 -1.12
C ILE A 224 -14.21 -4.26 -1.37
N LEU A 225 -13.40 -4.41 -0.34
CA LEU A 225 -11.99 -4.04 -0.34
C LEU A 225 -11.07 -5.10 -0.95
N GLY A 226 -11.54 -6.34 -1.17
CA GLY A 226 -10.78 -7.37 -1.89
C GLY A 226 -9.47 -7.79 -1.23
N HIS A 227 -9.40 -7.79 0.10
CA HIS A 227 -8.20 -8.13 0.86
C HIS A 227 -8.12 -9.61 1.25
N GLN A 228 -8.61 -10.48 0.39
CA GLN A 228 -8.40 -11.91 0.54
C GLN A 228 -6.96 -12.25 0.16
N GLY A 229 -6.30 -13.02 1.03
CA GLY A 229 -4.91 -13.41 0.86
C GLY A 229 -4.72 -14.65 -0.02
N LEU A 230 -3.50 -15.09 -0.10
CA LEU A 230 -3.11 -16.37 -0.67
C LEU A 230 -2.01 -17.02 0.20
N ALA A 231 -1.88 -18.32 0.13
CA ALA A 231 -0.77 -19.05 0.73
C ALA A 231 -0.02 -19.87 -0.32
N ILE A 232 1.29 -19.86 -0.25
CA ILE A 232 2.18 -20.60 -1.14
C ILE A 232 2.96 -21.61 -0.31
N GLY A 233 3.09 -22.83 -0.81
CA GLY A 233 3.88 -23.90 -0.19
C GLY A 233 3.72 -25.20 -0.92
N ASP A 234 4.72 -26.06 -0.85
CA ASP A 234 4.68 -27.44 -1.34
C ASP A 234 3.80 -28.26 -0.40
N VAL A 235 2.51 -28.44 -0.77
CA VAL A 235 1.52 -29.09 0.11
C VAL A 235 1.37 -30.59 -0.17
N ASP A 236 1.90 -31.05 -1.29
CA ASP A 236 1.82 -32.46 -1.65
C ASP A 236 3.17 -33.19 -1.64
N GLY A 237 4.26 -32.48 -1.28
CA GLY A 237 5.60 -33.01 -1.10
C GLY A 237 6.32 -33.36 -2.41
N ASP A 238 5.96 -32.70 -3.52
CA ASP A 238 6.56 -32.98 -4.82
C ASP A 238 7.75 -32.08 -5.18
N GLY A 239 8.04 -31.07 -4.33
CA GLY A 239 9.12 -30.10 -4.48
C GLY A 239 8.77 -28.87 -5.31
N LEU A 240 7.50 -28.69 -5.67
CA LEU A 240 6.98 -27.51 -6.37
C LEU A 240 6.05 -26.74 -5.45
N GLU A 241 6.12 -25.41 -5.50
CA GLU A 241 5.25 -24.55 -4.70
C GLU A 241 3.82 -24.51 -5.27
N ASP A 242 2.84 -24.81 -4.42
CA ASP A 242 1.41 -24.78 -4.71
C ASP A 242 0.78 -23.48 -4.24
N VAL A 243 -0.38 -23.14 -4.79
CA VAL A 243 -1.06 -21.87 -4.49
C VAL A 243 -2.46 -22.13 -3.96
N TYR A 244 -2.73 -21.69 -2.74
CA TYR A 244 -4.05 -21.65 -2.15
C TYR A 244 -4.59 -20.23 -2.17
N VAL A 245 -5.69 -20.01 -2.88
CA VAL A 245 -6.31 -18.70 -3.07
C VAL A 245 -7.55 -18.59 -2.21
N LEU A 246 -7.61 -17.53 -1.40
CA LEU A 246 -8.73 -17.24 -0.53
C LEU A 246 -9.78 -16.42 -1.25
N GLU A 247 -11.03 -16.61 -0.86
CA GLU A 247 -12.17 -15.98 -1.51
C GLU A 247 -13.10 -15.31 -0.50
N PRO A 248 -13.87 -14.31 -0.95
CA PRO A 248 -14.96 -13.76 -0.15
C PRO A 248 -16.04 -14.81 0.14
N GLY A 249 -16.82 -14.59 1.20
CA GLY A 249 -17.91 -15.49 1.57
C GLY A 249 -18.84 -15.80 0.40
N GLY A 250 -19.20 -17.08 0.26
CA GLY A 250 -20.05 -17.59 -0.82
C GLY A 250 -19.30 -18.10 -2.06
N LEU A 251 -18.03 -17.82 -2.19
CA LEU A 251 -17.14 -18.44 -3.17
C LEU A 251 -16.20 -19.45 -2.50
N PRO A 252 -15.98 -20.64 -3.07
CA PRO A 252 -15.05 -21.61 -2.50
C PRO A 252 -13.60 -21.16 -2.68
N ASN A 253 -12.81 -21.28 -1.64
CA ASN A 253 -11.36 -21.18 -1.73
C ASN A 253 -10.82 -22.19 -2.75
N ARG A 254 -9.65 -21.91 -3.35
CA ARG A 254 -9.08 -22.73 -4.43
C ARG A 254 -7.65 -23.16 -4.12
N LEU A 255 -7.36 -24.44 -4.34
CA LEU A 255 -6.01 -25.00 -4.27
C LEU A 255 -5.54 -25.41 -5.65
N PHE A 256 -4.43 -24.83 -6.10
CA PHE A 256 -3.79 -25.11 -7.38
C PHE A 256 -2.46 -25.79 -7.15
N LEU A 257 -2.37 -27.06 -7.48
CA LEU A 257 -1.12 -27.82 -7.44
C LEU A 257 -0.31 -27.53 -8.69
N HIS A 258 0.92 -27.11 -8.49
CA HIS A 258 1.88 -26.88 -9.58
C HIS A 258 2.27 -28.20 -10.24
N GLN A 259 2.46 -28.17 -11.55
CA GLN A 259 2.83 -29.35 -12.31
C GLN A 259 4.21 -29.14 -12.97
N PRO A 260 4.96 -30.22 -13.25
CA PRO A 260 6.29 -30.11 -13.87
C PRO A 260 6.33 -29.42 -15.22
N ASP A 261 5.21 -29.27 -15.91
CA ASP A 261 5.11 -28.56 -17.17
C ASP A 261 4.86 -27.04 -17.01
N GLY A 262 4.80 -26.56 -15.76
CA GLY A 262 4.55 -25.16 -15.41
C GLY A 262 3.08 -24.76 -15.37
N SER A 263 2.16 -25.70 -15.61
CA SER A 263 0.72 -25.50 -15.41
C SER A 263 0.29 -25.84 -13.98
N THR A 264 -0.98 -25.62 -13.65
CA THR A 264 -1.54 -26.00 -12.35
C THR A 264 -2.80 -26.86 -12.50
N ARG A 265 -3.06 -27.71 -11.48
CA ARG A 265 -4.28 -28.50 -11.35
C ARG A 265 -5.05 -28.08 -10.10
N GLU A 266 -6.31 -27.67 -10.26
CA GLU A 266 -7.18 -27.28 -9.14
C GLU A 266 -7.72 -28.53 -8.43
N VAL A 267 -7.60 -28.57 -7.10
CA VAL A 267 -7.93 -29.74 -6.26
C VAL A 267 -8.61 -29.40 -4.93
N ALA A 268 -9.00 -28.16 -4.67
CA ALA A 268 -9.51 -27.76 -3.36
C ALA A 268 -10.66 -28.66 -2.86
N LYS A 269 -11.62 -28.97 -3.71
CA LYS A 269 -12.75 -29.83 -3.37
C LYS A 269 -12.34 -31.26 -3.04
N GLU A 270 -11.37 -31.80 -3.79
CA GLU A 270 -10.85 -33.17 -3.56
C GLU A 270 -10.10 -33.23 -2.24
N ALA A 271 -9.36 -32.16 -1.91
CA ALA A 271 -8.59 -32.05 -0.67
C ALA A 271 -9.46 -31.71 0.57
N GLY A 272 -10.71 -31.26 0.39
CA GLY A 272 -11.56 -30.78 1.49
C GLY A 272 -11.27 -29.33 1.91
N LEU A 273 -10.70 -28.55 0.99
CA LEU A 273 -10.26 -27.16 1.20
C LEU A 273 -11.11 -26.12 0.42
N ASP A 274 -12.22 -26.54 -0.18
CA ASP A 274 -13.17 -25.66 -0.87
C ASP A 274 -14.09 -24.90 0.14
N VAL A 275 -13.46 -24.24 1.11
CA VAL A 275 -14.13 -23.49 2.19
C VAL A 275 -14.93 -22.35 1.62
N LEU A 276 -16.22 -22.22 2.02
CA LEU A 276 -17.15 -21.19 1.55
C LEU A 276 -17.26 -19.98 2.48
N ASN A 277 -16.68 -20.05 3.68
CA ASN A 277 -16.67 -18.93 4.61
C ASN A 277 -15.72 -17.85 4.07
N TYR A 278 -16.06 -16.60 4.34
CA TYR A 278 -15.12 -15.50 4.14
C TYR A 278 -13.75 -15.86 4.77
N SER A 279 -12.70 -15.81 3.99
CA SER A 279 -11.34 -16.16 4.39
C SER A 279 -10.41 -14.99 4.08
N SER A 280 -9.62 -14.56 5.06
CA SER A 280 -8.75 -13.37 4.94
C SER A 280 -7.27 -13.73 4.85
N SER A 281 -6.82 -14.74 5.58
CA SER A 281 -5.40 -15.15 5.61
C SER A 281 -5.29 -16.66 5.76
N ALA A 282 -4.22 -17.23 5.22
CA ALA A 282 -3.90 -18.65 5.36
C ALA A 282 -2.39 -18.87 5.47
N LEU A 283 -1.99 -19.89 6.23
CA LEU A 283 -0.61 -20.33 6.36
C LEU A 283 -0.51 -21.84 6.17
N TRP A 284 0.50 -22.28 5.44
CA TRP A 284 0.95 -23.67 5.38
C TRP A 284 2.03 -23.92 6.44
N VAL A 285 1.73 -24.72 7.44
CA VAL A 285 2.60 -24.95 8.61
C VAL A 285 2.50 -26.42 9.01
N ASP A 286 3.61 -27.04 9.34
CA ASP A 286 3.64 -28.34 10.04
C ASP A 286 3.42 -28.07 11.54
N LEU A 287 2.21 -28.37 12.04
CA LEU A 287 1.79 -28.02 13.40
C LEU A 287 1.90 -29.18 14.40
N ASP A 288 2.10 -30.40 13.92
CA ASP A 288 2.23 -31.59 14.79
C ASP A 288 3.55 -32.36 14.61
N GLY A 289 4.45 -31.84 13.76
CA GLY A 289 5.80 -32.36 13.58
C GLY A 289 5.86 -33.62 12.73
N ASP A 290 4.85 -33.91 11.91
CA ASP A 290 4.81 -35.10 11.06
C ASP A 290 5.41 -34.89 9.66
N SER A 291 5.85 -33.66 9.37
CA SER A 291 6.43 -33.16 8.12
C SER A 291 5.45 -32.92 6.98
N ASP A 292 4.17 -33.14 7.17
CA ASP A 292 3.12 -32.74 6.25
C ASP A 292 2.69 -31.28 6.55
N LYS A 293 2.27 -30.52 5.55
CA LYS A 293 1.78 -29.16 5.76
C LYS A 293 0.31 -29.15 6.14
N ASP A 294 0.02 -28.62 7.33
CA ASP A 294 -1.33 -28.28 7.77
C ASP A 294 -1.74 -26.89 7.29
N LEU A 295 -3.02 -26.60 7.32
CA LEU A 295 -3.56 -25.29 6.97
C LEU A 295 -4.10 -24.56 8.18
N VAL A 296 -3.54 -23.38 8.48
CA VAL A 296 -4.17 -22.41 9.37
C VAL A 296 -4.95 -21.41 8.53
N LEU A 297 -6.21 -21.19 8.86
CA LEU A 297 -7.10 -20.33 8.08
C LEU A 297 -7.81 -19.32 8.99
N ALA A 298 -7.62 -18.02 8.73
CA ALA A 298 -8.40 -16.96 9.33
C ALA A 298 -9.70 -16.77 8.54
N THR A 299 -10.83 -16.81 9.26
CA THR A 299 -12.17 -16.66 8.68
C THR A 299 -12.97 -15.61 9.43
N ALA A 300 -14.12 -15.22 8.90
CA ALA A 300 -15.05 -14.32 9.59
C ALA A 300 -15.52 -14.86 10.96
N GLU A 301 -15.46 -16.17 11.18
CA GLU A 301 -15.94 -16.84 12.40
C GLU A 301 -14.80 -17.13 13.40
N GLY A 302 -13.54 -16.93 13.01
CA GLY A 302 -12.35 -17.20 13.80
C GLY A 302 -11.28 -17.95 13.04
N VAL A 303 -10.33 -18.52 13.78
CA VAL A 303 -9.24 -19.31 13.24
C VAL A 303 -9.65 -20.78 13.14
N ARG A 304 -9.35 -21.41 12.01
CA ARG A 304 -9.51 -22.85 11.78
C ARG A 304 -8.16 -23.48 11.47
N VAL A 305 -7.88 -24.63 12.07
CA VAL A 305 -6.73 -25.45 11.74
C VAL A 305 -7.23 -26.73 11.10
N LEU A 306 -6.77 -26.98 9.88
CA LEU A 306 -7.10 -28.18 9.13
C LEU A 306 -5.84 -29.04 9.01
N GLU A 307 -5.86 -30.21 9.65
CA GLU A 307 -4.77 -31.18 9.67
C GLU A 307 -4.75 -31.98 8.36
N GLN A 308 -3.59 -32.17 7.78
CA GLN A 308 -3.38 -33.07 6.65
C GLN A 308 -3.23 -34.52 7.15
N LYS A 309 -4.33 -35.25 7.22
CA LYS A 309 -4.34 -36.67 7.68
C LYS A 309 -3.62 -37.66 6.74
N SER A 310 -3.46 -37.30 5.53
CA SER A 310 -2.69 -37.98 4.49
C SER A 310 -2.59 -37.07 3.30
N ARG A 311 -1.66 -37.29 2.40
CA ARG A 311 -1.41 -36.43 1.22
C ARG A 311 -2.70 -35.94 0.59
N LEU A 312 -2.90 -34.60 0.61
CA LEU A 312 -4.05 -33.86 0.06
C LEU A 312 -5.42 -34.27 0.67
N ARG A 313 -5.45 -34.64 1.94
CA ARG A 313 -6.68 -34.96 2.67
C ARG A 313 -6.73 -34.22 3.98
N PHE A 314 -7.42 -33.10 3.99
CA PHE A 314 -7.51 -32.19 5.12
C PHE A 314 -8.80 -32.39 5.91
N VAL A 315 -8.71 -32.32 7.23
CA VAL A 315 -9.83 -32.39 8.16
C VAL A 315 -9.69 -31.30 9.23
N LEU A 316 -10.79 -30.74 9.68
CA LEU A 316 -10.78 -29.77 10.77
C LEU A 316 -10.29 -30.43 12.06
N ALA A 317 -9.12 -29.99 12.55
CA ALA A 317 -8.52 -30.45 13.79
C ALA A 317 -8.83 -29.53 14.97
N TYR A 318 -8.84 -28.19 14.72
CA TYR A 318 -9.07 -27.20 15.76
C TYR A 318 -9.83 -25.99 15.22
N SER A 319 -10.58 -25.31 16.11
CA SER A 319 -11.24 -24.05 15.80
C SER A 319 -11.22 -23.13 17.02
N PHE A 320 -10.76 -21.91 16.83
CA PHE A 320 -10.79 -20.86 17.84
C PHE A 320 -11.78 -19.79 17.39
N PRO A 321 -12.95 -19.71 18.05
CA PRO A 321 -14.04 -18.82 17.59
C PRO A 321 -13.79 -17.37 17.96
N GLY A 322 -14.16 -16.47 17.09
CA GLY A 322 -14.18 -15.01 17.30
C GLY A 322 -14.08 -14.26 15.99
N PRO A 323 -14.71 -13.09 15.89
CA PRO A 323 -14.76 -12.30 14.68
C PRO A 323 -13.46 -11.53 14.42
N ASP A 324 -13.42 -10.87 13.27
CA ASP A 324 -12.45 -9.82 12.93
C ASP A 324 -11.03 -10.33 12.65
N CYS A 325 -10.82 -11.64 12.41
CA CYS A 325 -9.51 -12.16 12.04
C CYS A 325 -9.12 -11.67 10.65
N THR A 326 -7.95 -11.02 10.53
CA THR A 326 -7.49 -10.38 9.29
C THR A 326 -6.24 -11.06 8.72
N SER A 327 -5.22 -11.24 9.54
CA SER A 327 -3.94 -11.80 9.12
C SER A 327 -3.39 -12.75 10.19
N LEU A 328 -2.52 -13.63 9.74
CA LEU A 328 -1.86 -14.66 10.55
C LEU A 328 -0.35 -14.54 10.40
N ALA A 329 0.38 -14.75 11.50
CA ALA A 329 1.81 -15.02 11.50
C ALA A 329 2.08 -16.24 12.37
N ALA A 330 3.08 -17.05 12.03
CA ALA A 330 3.38 -18.27 12.77
C ALA A 330 4.89 -18.43 12.96
N ALA A 331 5.28 -18.85 14.17
CA ALA A 331 6.66 -19.17 14.52
C ALA A 331 6.67 -20.04 15.78
N ASP A 332 7.72 -20.86 15.96
CA ASP A 332 8.04 -21.48 17.25
C ASP A 332 8.69 -20.41 18.14
N VAL A 333 7.85 -19.69 18.91
CA VAL A 333 8.29 -18.48 19.61
C VAL A 333 8.99 -18.81 20.92
N ASP A 334 8.61 -19.89 21.60
CA ASP A 334 9.23 -20.25 22.87
C ASP A 334 10.26 -21.39 22.75
N LEU A 335 10.53 -21.80 21.52
CA LEU A 335 11.54 -22.81 21.14
C LEU A 335 11.28 -24.19 21.79
N ASP A 336 10.00 -24.55 21.90
CA ASP A 336 9.58 -25.86 22.42
C ASP A 336 9.39 -26.92 21.31
N GLY A 337 9.46 -26.48 20.03
CA GLY A 337 9.33 -27.30 18.83
C GLY A 337 7.94 -27.29 18.22
N ASP A 338 6.96 -26.66 18.86
CA ASP A 338 5.60 -26.50 18.36
C ASP A 338 5.40 -25.08 17.82
N VAL A 339 4.83 -24.93 16.62
CA VAL A 339 4.65 -23.60 16.02
C VAL A 339 3.43 -22.90 16.57
N ASP A 340 3.62 -21.68 17.08
CA ASP A 340 2.60 -20.80 17.62
C ASP A 340 1.99 -19.90 16.54
N ILE A 341 0.79 -19.35 16.80
CA ILE A 341 0.05 -18.55 15.82
C ILE A 341 -0.32 -17.19 16.41
N TYR A 342 0.18 -16.12 15.80
CA TYR A 342 -0.30 -14.76 16.07
C TYR A 342 -1.41 -14.37 15.11
N VAL A 343 -2.50 -13.81 15.63
CA VAL A 343 -3.71 -13.46 14.89
C VAL A 343 -3.94 -11.96 14.99
N CYS A 344 -3.77 -11.25 13.89
CA CYS A 344 -4.20 -9.87 13.77
C CYS A 344 -5.72 -9.78 13.69
N ARG A 345 -6.30 -8.78 14.38
CA ARG A 345 -7.74 -8.55 14.38
C ARG A 345 -8.06 -7.12 13.99
N TYR A 346 -9.00 -7.01 13.07
CA TYR A 346 -9.44 -5.74 12.52
C TYR A 346 -10.97 -5.61 12.60
N SER A 347 -11.46 -4.93 13.62
CA SER A 347 -12.88 -4.63 13.72
C SER A 347 -13.23 -3.56 12.70
N SER A 348 -13.98 -3.93 11.66
CA SER A 348 -14.38 -2.96 10.64
C SER A 348 -15.06 -1.74 11.28
N PRO A 349 -14.52 -0.52 11.11
CA PRO A 349 -15.10 0.69 11.69
C PRO A 349 -16.48 1.03 11.11
N TYR A 350 -16.87 0.39 10.01
CA TYR A 350 -18.14 0.60 9.35
C TYR A 350 -19.24 -0.39 9.81
N GLU A 351 -18.87 -1.45 10.52
CA GLU A 351 -19.80 -2.54 10.82
C GLU A 351 -20.15 -2.70 12.30
N SER A 352 -19.22 -2.60 13.24
CA SER A 352 -19.51 -3.04 14.61
C SER A 352 -18.86 -2.27 15.77
N SER A 353 -17.68 -1.71 15.60
CA SER A 353 -16.87 -1.20 16.74
C SER A 353 -16.92 0.31 16.95
N GLY A 354 -17.59 1.03 16.06
CA GLY A 354 -17.51 2.49 16.01
C GLY A 354 -16.23 2.97 15.31
N LEU A 355 -16.20 4.27 15.01
CA LEU A 355 -15.07 4.87 14.33
C LEU A 355 -13.80 4.78 15.18
N PRO A 356 -12.61 4.60 14.55
CA PRO A 356 -11.33 4.68 15.24
C PRO A 356 -11.19 6.02 15.98
N PHE A 357 -10.79 5.96 17.25
CA PHE A 357 -10.69 7.17 18.06
C PHE A 357 -9.52 7.10 19.07
N PRO A 358 -8.64 8.12 19.11
CA PRO A 358 -8.51 9.19 18.09
C PRO A 358 -8.04 8.60 16.75
N TYR A 359 -8.42 9.21 15.64
CA TYR A 359 -8.21 8.64 14.31
C TYR A 359 -6.74 8.26 14.00
N HIS A 360 -5.80 9.10 14.44
CA HIS A 360 -4.36 8.92 14.22
C HIS A 360 -3.67 8.04 15.28
N ASP A 361 -4.37 7.60 16.31
CA ASP A 361 -3.80 6.76 17.39
C ASP A 361 -4.92 6.00 18.10
N ALA A 362 -5.70 5.22 17.34
CA ALA A 362 -6.86 4.51 17.85
C ALA A 362 -6.47 3.27 18.64
N GLU A 363 -7.17 3.05 19.77
CA GLU A 363 -7.01 1.88 20.63
C GLU A 363 -8.37 1.25 20.99
N ASN A 364 -9.35 1.38 20.12
CA ASN A 364 -10.71 0.86 20.33
C ASN A 364 -11.11 -0.25 19.35
N GLY A 365 -10.14 -0.89 18.71
CA GLY A 365 -10.34 -2.07 17.87
C GLY A 365 -10.42 -3.39 18.66
N ALA A 366 -10.49 -4.51 17.95
CA ALA A 366 -10.43 -5.85 18.56
C ALA A 366 -9.00 -6.18 19.01
N ALA A 367 -8.86 -6.79 20.18
CA ALA A 367 -7.55 -7.24 20.64
C ALA A 367 -7.03 -8.42 19.82
N ASN A 368 -5.78 -8.36 19.41
CA ASN A 368 -5.08 -9.48 18.75
C ASN A 368 -4.94 -10.69 19.66
N TRP A 369 -4.69 -11.86 19.08
CA TRP A 369 -4.46 -13.08 19.85
C TRP A 369 -3.09 -13.68 19.56
N MET A 370 -2.49 -14.24 20.61
CA MET A 370 -1.41 -15.18 20.54
C MET A 370 -1.93 -16.56 20.94
N LEU A 371 -2.02 -17.47 19.99
CA LEU A 371 -2.44 -18.86 20.20
C LEU A 371 -1.19 -19.72 20.36
N GLU A 372 -0.84 -20.01 21.61
CA GLU A 372 0.26 -20.88 21.99
C GLU A 372 -0.12 -22.33 21.65
N ASN A 373 0.69 -23.00 20.87
CA ASN A 373 0.54 -24.42 20.56
C ASN A 373 1.02 -25.26 21.74
N LEU A 374 0.23 -26.21 22.17
CA LEU A 374 0.54 -27.14 23.27
C LEU A 374 0.73 -28.56 22.75
N GLY A 375 0.94 -28.70 21.46
CA GLY A 375 1.02 -29.97 20.77
C GLY A 375 -0.33 -30.62 20.45
N SER A 376 -0.33 -31.53 19.47
CA SER A 376 -1.51 -32.30 19.06
C SER A 376 -2.75 -31.43 18.75
N PHE A 377 -2.57 -30.30 18.06
CA PHE A 377 -3.62 -29.34 17.71
C PHE A 377 -4.39 -28.77 18.92
N SER A 378 -3.72 -28.61 20.05
CA SER A 378 -4.28 -28.00 21.25
C SER A 378 -3.68 -26.61 21.43
N PHE A 379 -4.50 -25.55 21.39
CA PHE A 379 -4.03 -24.18 21.49
C PHE A 379 -4.60 -23.46 22.71
N ARG A 380 -3.83 -22.53 23.25
CA ARG A 380 -4.21 -21.66 24.36
C ARG A 380 -4.02 -20.20 23.97
N GLU A 381 -5.01 -19.35 24.23
CA GLU A 381 -4.83 -17.91 24.10
C GLU A 381 -3.90 -17.42 25.22
N SER A 382 -2.75 -16.86 24.88
CA SER A 382 -1.63 -16.54 25.79
C SER A 382 -1.13 -15.09 25.67
N SER A 383 -1.84 -14.20 25.00
CA SER A 383 -1.39 -12.80 24.73
C SER A 383 -0.98 -12.04 25.99
N GLU A 384 -1.78 -12.10 27.05
CA GLU A 384 -1.46 -11.44 28.32
C GLU A 384 -0.24 -12.07 29.02
N ALA A 385 -0.19 -13.40 29.02
CA ALA A 385 0.91 -14.13 29.64
C ALA A 385 2.26 -13.83 28.94
N TRP A 386 2.23 -13.62 27.64
CA TRP A 386 3.41 -13.32 26.82
C TRP A 386 3.69 -11.81 26.70
N GLY A 387 2.88 -10.93 27.30
CA GLY A 387 3.11 -9.48 27.29
C GLY A 387 2.70 -8.78 26.00
N LEU A 388 1.86 -9.38 25.19
CA LEU A 388 1.38 -8.85 23.89
C LEU A 388 0.07 -8.05 24.01
N SER A 389 -0.26 -7.54 25.20
CA SER A 389 -1.52 -6.80 25.40
C SER A 389 -1.41 -5.30 25.16
N GLU A 390 -0.23 -4.70 25.30
CA GLU A 390 0.00 -3.29 25.02
C GLU A 390 -0.09 -3.03 23.53
N GLY A 391 -0.96 -2.12 23.09
CA GLY A 391 -1.17 -1.80 21.68
C GLY A 391 -1.91 -2.87 20.86
N ALA A 392 -2.43 -3.91 21.50
CA ALA A 392 -3.12 -5.01 20.80
C ALA A 392 -4.49 -4.63 20.21
N THR A 393 -5.04 -3.45 20.55
CA THR A 393 -6.39 -3.00 20.13
C THR A 393 -6.37 -1.90 19.06
N ARG A 394 -5.34 -1.89 18.19
CA ARG A 394 -5.05 -0.79 17.24
C ARG A 394 -5.50 -1.04 15.81
N PHE A 395 -6.49 -1.85 15.53
CA PHE A 395 -6.94 -2.17 14.17
C PHE A 395 -5.82 -2.83 13.33
N SER A 396 -5.31 -3.96 13.81
CA SER A 396 -4.15 -4.64 13.23
C SER A 396 -4.48 -5.32 11.90
N PHE A 397 -3.67 -5.05 10.89
CA PHE A 397 -3.87 -5.56 9.54
C PHE A 397 -2.87 -6.65 9.15
N ALA A 398 -1.61 -6.53 9.56
CA ALA A 398 -0.57 -7.50 9.29
C ALA A 398 0.41 -7.63 10.45
N ALA A 399 1.05 -8.80 10.55
CA ALA A 399 2.14 -9.03 11.49
C ALA A 399 3.20 -9.95 10.86
N SER A 400 4.45 -9.81 11.33
CA SER A 400 5.56 -10.66 10.91
C SER A 400 6.54 -10.85 12.06
N PHE A 401 7.00 -12.07 12.23
CA PHE A 401 8.11 -12.42 13.13
C PHE A 401 9.44 -12.23 12.40
N GLU A 402 10.45 -11.69 13.11
CA GLU A 402 11.82 -11.53 12.64
C GLU A 402 12.76 -11.29 13.83
N ASP A 403 13.97 -11.80 13.78
CA ASP A 403 15.07 -11.47 14.71
C ASP A 403 15.74 -10.17 14.22
N TYR A 404 15.10 -9.01 14.55
CA TYR A 404 15.52 -7.71 13.99
C TYR A 404 16.80 -7.17 14.63
N ASP A 405 17.13 -7.58 15.86
CA ASP A 405 18.31 -7.09 16.58
C ASP A 405 19.46 -8.11 16.66
N ASN A 406 19.28 -9.26 16.01
CA ASN A 406 20.25 -10.37 15.91
C ASN A 406 20.65 -10.94 17.28
N ASP A 407 19.70 -11.03 18.22
CA ASP A 407 19.92 -11.63 19.53
C ASP A 407 19.58 -13.14 19.59
N GLY A 408 19.00 -13.68 18.52
CA GLY A 408 18.65 -15.09 18.34
C GLY A 408 17.23 -15.43 18.78
N ASP A 409 16.45 -14.48 19.25
CA ASP A 409 15.04 -14.61 19.58
C ASP A 409 14.18 -13.97 18.46
N LEU A 410 12.98 -14.52 18.20
CA LEU A 410 12.06 -13.91 17.23
C LEU A 410 11.24 -12.81 17.87
N ASP A 411 11.30 -11.63 17.29
CA ASP A 411 10.51 -10.46 17.63
C ASP A 411 9.27 -10.36 16.74
N LEU A 412 8.33 -9.49 17.07
CA LEU A 412 7.07 -9.38 16.35
C LEU A 412 6.78 -7.92 15.97
N TYR A 413 6.67 -7.62 14.68
CA TYR A 413 6.16 -6.35 14.20
C TYR A 413 4.69 -6.46 13.79
N VAL A 414 3.87 -5.49 14.21
CA VAL A 414 2.43 -5.44 13.91
C VAL A 414 2.10 -4.11 13.25
N ALA A 415 1.60 -4.16 12.03
CA ALA A 415 1.12 -3.02 11.27
C ALA A 415 -0.37 -2.76 11.55
N ASN A 416 -0.71 -1.51 11.84
CA ASN A 416 -2.04 -1.07 12.22
C ASN A 416 -2.58 -0.02 11.23
N ASP A 417 -3.82 -0.19 10.78
CA ASP A 417 -4.48 0.78 9.88
C ASP A 417 -4.80 2.09 10.61
N PHE A 418 -5.22 1.99 11.87
CA PHE A 418 -5.49 3.15 12.71
C PHE A 418 -4.74 3.01 14.03
N GLY A 419 -3.80 3.89 14.25
CA GLY A 419 -2.97 3.87 15.44
C GLY A 419 -1.50 3.55 15.12
N ARG A 420 -0.71 3.51 16.18
CA ARG A 420 0.73 3.27 16.05
C ARG A 420 1.00 1.81 15.76
N ASN A 421 1.93 1.56 14.86
CA ASN A 421 2.47 0.22 14.70
C ASN A 421 3.24 -0.19 15.96
N ALA A 422 3.28 -1.47 16.24
CA ALA A 422 3.97 -2.02 17.40
C ALA A 422 5.13 -2.92 16.97
N LEU A 423 6.27 -2.80 17.64
CA LEU A 423 7.37 -3.75 17.59
C LEU A 423 7.54 -4.35 18.99
N TYR A 424 7.26 -5.61 19.11
CA TYR A 424 7.39 -6.35 20.36
C TYR A 424 8.70 -7.10 20.35
N ARG A 425 9.68 -6.61 21.13
CA ARG A 425 10.94 -7.32 21.34
C ARG A 425 10.76 -8.42 22.36
N LYS A 426 11.25 -9.59 22.05
CA LYS A 426 11.24 -10.72 22.97
C LYS A 426 12.32 -10.53 24.04
N GLU A 427 11.94 -10.63 25.30
CA GLU A 427 12.83 -10.55 26.46
C GLU A 427 12.64 -11.82 27.31
N GLY A 428 13.33 -12.89 26.93
CA GLY A 428 13.19 -14.22 27.55
C GLY A 428 11.84 -14.86 27.23
N LYS A 429 10.91 -14.90 28.19
CA LYS A 429 9.57 -15.51 27.97
C LYS A 429 8.47 -14.50 27.66
N ARG A 430 8.77 -13.23 27.55
CA ARG A 430 7.76 -12.18 27.35
C ARG A 430 8.22 -11.22 26.28
N PHE A 431 7.26 -10.58 25.67
CA PHE A 431 7.45 -9.48 24.75
C PHE A 431 7.28 -8.13 25.46
N ARG A 432 8.00 -7.13 24.96
CA ARG A 432 7.88 -5.73 25.36
C ARG A 432 7.77 -4.84 24.12
N GLU A 433 6.79 -3.97 24.09
CA GLU A 433 6.63 -3.01 23.00
C GLU A 433 7.79 -1.98 23.03
N VAL A 434 8.50 -1.83 21.91
CA VAL A 434 9.72 -1.01 21.80
C VAL A 434 9.77 -0.13 20.53
N ALA A 435 8.76 -0.12 19.68
CA ALA A 435 8.80 0.60 18.39
C ALA A 435 9.23 2.05 18.53
N GLY A 436 8.73 2.76 19.55
CA GLY A 436 9.12 4.14 19.85
C GLY A 436 10.58 4.28 20.33
N GLU A 437 11.09 3.31 21.08
CA GLU A 437 12.45 3.33 21.60
C GLU A 437 13.49 3.12 20.50
N VAL A 438 13.17 2.25 19.54
CA VAL A 438 14.10 1.87 18.47
C VAL A 438 13.87 2.64 17.16
N SER A 439 12.98 3.64 17.16
CA SER A 439 12.66 4.50 16.01
C SER A 439 12.00 3.75 14.82
N ALA A 440 11.26 2.68 15.09
CA ALA A 440 10.47 1.93 14.10
C ALA A 440 8.95 2.19 14.22
N GLN A 441 8.55 3.22 14.97
CA GLN A 441 7.14 3.55 15.17
C GLN A 441 6.59 4.29 13.96
N ASP A 442 5.59 3.71 13.31
CA ASP A 442 4.80 4.35 12.28
C ASP A 442 3.36 4.60 12.76
N VAL A 443 2.72 5.61 12.22
CA VAL A 443 1.32 5.97 12.51
C VAL A 443 0.49 6.07 11.24
N ALA A 444 1.03 5.58 10.12
CA ALA A 444 0.32 5.54 8.85
C ALA A 444 -0.72 4.40 8.84
N ALA A 445 -1.51 4.31 7.76
CA ALA A 445 -2.46 3.23 7.58
C ALA A 445 -1.75 1.95 7.15
N GLY A 446 -1.22 1.20 8.12
CA GLY A 446 -0.36 0.02 7.92
C GLY A 446 -1.14 -1.19 7.44
N MET A 447 -0.78 -1.74 6.26
CA MET A 447 -1.45 -2.86 5.61
C MET A 447 -0.57 -4.10 5.46
N GLY A 448 0.75 -3.97 5.54
CA GLY A 448 1.67 -5.09 5.39
C GLY A 448 3.03 -4.81 6.00
N VAL A 449 3.73 -5.88 6.33
CA VAL A 449 5.08 -5.87 6.94
C VAL A 449 6.00 -6.70 6.06
N THR A 450 7.15 -6.15 5.70
CA THR A 450 8.15 -6.84 4.87
C THR A 450 9.54 -6.58 5.42
N TRP A 451 10.28 -7.64 5.66
CA TRP A 451 11.66 -7.60 6.11
C TRP A 451 12.62 -7.93 4.97
N GLY A 452 13.85 -7.40 5.04
CA GLY A 452 14.93 -7.73 4.11
C GLY A 452 16.18 -6.92 4.42
N ASP A 453 17.33 -7.48 4.17
CA ASP A 453 18.62 -6.77 4.20
C ASP A 453 18.89 -6.19 2.80
N TRP A 454 18.30 -4.98 2.52
CA TRP A 454 18.40 -4.37 1.19
C TRP A 454 19.73 -3.67 0.93
N ASN A 455 20.51 -3.38 1.98
CA ASN A 455 21.80 -2.71 1.88
C ASN A 455 23.01 -3.66 2.07
N HIS A 456 22.74 -4.96 2.34
CA HIS A 456 23.73 -6.02 2.56
C HIS A 456 24.69 -5.75 3.73
N ASP A 457 24.17 -5.16 4.81
CA ASP A 457 24.97 -4.92 6.02
C ASP A 457 24.79 -6.00 7.10
N GLY A 458 23.91 -6.97 6.87
CA GLY A 458 23.61 -8.07 7.78
C GLY A 458 22.63 -7.73 8.88
N LEU A 459 21.96 -6.59 8.80
CA LEU A 459 20.86 -6.17 9.66
C LEU A 459 19.55 -6.21 8.89
N MET A 460 18.47 -6.53 9.56
CA MET A 460 17.15 -6.53 8.92
C MET A 460 16.63 -5.10 8.80
N ASP A 461 16.27 -4.73 7.57
CA ASP A 461 15.53 -3.51 7.26
C ASP A 461 14.03 -3.82 7.24
N LEU A 462 13.21 -2.82 7.52
CA LEU A 462 11.76 -2.95 7.62
C LEU A 462 11.07 -2.05 6.60
N TYR A 463 10.16 -2.63 5.83
CA TYR A 463 9.22 -1.91 4.99
C TYR A 463 7.78 -2.14 5.46
N VAL A 464 7.06 -1.05 5.70
CA VAL A 464 5.63 -1.09 6.04
C VAL A 464 4.84 -0.52 4.88
N SER A 465 4.03 -1.35 4.23
CA SER A 465 3.13 -0.88 3.19
C SER A 465 1.95 -0.15 3.82
N ASN A 466 1.72 1.08 3.40
CA ASN A 466 0.68 1.97 3.90
C ASN A 466 -0.17 2.51 2.76
N MET A 467 -1.38 2.97 3.08
CA MET A 467 -2.13 3.78 2.14
C MET A 467 -1.46 5.15 1.93
N ASP A 468 -1.34 5.56 0.68
CA ASP A 468 -0.87 6.89 0.29
C ASP A 468 -2.06 7.76 -0.11
N SER A 469 -2.24 8.90 0.55
CA SER A 469 -3.31 9.83 0.26
C SER A 469 -2.79 11.20 -0.18
N ASN A 470 -2.86 11.49 -1.48
CA ASN A 470 -2.52 12.80 -2.01
C ASN A 470 -3.40 13.92 -1.42
N ALA A 471 -4.69 13.67 -1.26
CA ALA A 471 -5.61 14.60 -0.61
C ALA A 471 -5.24 14.82 0.86
N GLY A 472 -4.95 13.73 1.60
CA GLY A 472 -4.50 13.80 2.99
C GLY A 472 -3.22 14.64 3.14
N GLN A 473 -2.25 14.45 2.28
CA GLN A 473 -1.00 15.25 2.30
C GLN A 473 -1.26 16.73 2.01
N ARG A 474 -2.08 17.06 1.01
CA ARG A 474 -2.44 18.47 0.72
C ARG A 474 -3.14 19.12 1.90
N VAL A 475 -4.07 18.42 2.55
CA VAL A 475 -4.84 18.95 3.68
C VAL A 475 -3.98 19.13 4.92
N THR A 476 -3.18 18.14 5.28
CA THR A 476 -2.38 18.15 6.52
C THR A 476 -1.23 19.16 6.47
N THR A 477 -0.76 19.55 5.29
CA THR A 477 0.28 20.58 5.13
C THR A 477 -0.25 22.01 5.18
N GLN A 478 -1.57 22.22 5.22
CA GLN A 478 -2.15 23.57 5.25
C GLN A 478 -1.96 24.25 6.60
N ALA A 479 -1.67 25.55 6.60
CA ALA A 479 -1.47 26.34 7.81
C ALA A 479 -2.70 26.39 8.73
N ASN A 480 -3.90 26.25 8.16
CA ASN A 480 -5.18 26.25 8.87
C ASN A 480 -5.72 24.84 9.16
N PHE A 481 -4.97 23.80 8.86
CA PHE A 481 -5.33 22.44 9.27
C PHE A 481 -5.24 22.33 10.80
N LEU A 482 -6.32 21.88 11.45
CA LEU A 482 -6.45 21.79 12.91
C LEU A 482 -5.92 23.05 13.63
N PRO A 483 -6.55 24.22 13.45
CA PRO A 483 -6.07 25.44 14.05
C PRO A 483 -6.11 25.33 15.58
N GLY A 484 -4.96 25.51 16.23
CA GLY A 484 -4.81 25.40 17.70
C GLY A 484 -4.42 24.02 18.23
N ALA A 485 -4.29 23.00 17.37
CA ALA A 485 -3.71 21.72 17.77
C ALA A 485 -2.20 21.83 18.02
N ASP A 486 -1.68 20.91 18.84
CA ASP A 486 -0.24 20.78 19.06
C ASP A 486 0.48 20.48 17.73
N PRO A 487 1.65 21.09 17.45
CA PRO A 487 2.45 20.73 16.31
C PRO A 487 2.76 19.23 16.19
N ALA A 488 2.95 18.54 17.31
CA ALA A 488 3.16 17.09 17.32
C ALA A 488 1.92 16.32 16.88
N GLU A 489 0.72 16.74 17.26
CA GLU A 489 -0.53 16.14 16.80
C GLU A 489 -0.72 16.33 15.28
N ARG A 490 -0.40 17.51 14.77
CA ARG A 490 -0.44 17.78 13.33
C ARG A 490 0.54 16.90 12.54
N GLU A 491 1.72 16.67 13.11
CA GLU A 491 2.73 15.80 12.52
C GLU A 491 2.23 14.35 12.40
N LEU A 492 1.49 13.83 13.38
CA LEU A 492 0.89 12.50 13.31
C LEU A 492 -0.10 12.35 12.15
N PHE A 493 -0.92 13.39 11.89
CA PHE A 493 -1.80 13.38 10.71
C PHE A 493 -1.04 13.45 9.39
N PHE A 494 0.07 14.19 9.34
CA PHE A 494 0.93 14.21 8.16
C PHE A 494 1.57 12.84 7.93
N GLN A 495 2.09 12.21 8.98
CA GLN A 495 2.64 10.87 8.91
C GLN A 495 1.59 9.85 8.48
N HIS A 496 0.37 9.96 8.96
CA HIS A 496 -0.74 9.07 8.56
C HIS A 496 -1.04 9.13 7.04
N ALA A 497 -0.81 10.26 6.40
CA ALA A 497 -1.05 10.45 4.97
C ALA A 497 0.20 10.24 4.08
N ARG A 498 1.39 10.02 4.67
CA ARG A 498 2.67 10.10 3.96
C ARG A 498 2.97 8.93 3.02
N GLY A 499 2.27 7.82 3.14
CA GLY A 499 2.50 6.59 2.37
C GLY A 499 3.38 5.58 3.09
N SER A 500 3.91 4.61 2.33
CA SER A 500 4.67 3.48 2.87
C SER A 500 5.97 3.91 3.55
N ALA A 501 6.30 3.26 4.66
CA ALA A 501 7.47 3.57 5.47
C ALA A 501 8.64 2.61 5.18
N THR A 502 9.85 3.13 5.24
CA THR A 502 11.10 2.37 5.11
C THR A 502 12.02 2.71 6.25
N TYR A 503 12.41 1.72 7.00
CA TYR A 503 13.31 1.81 8.14
C TYR A 503 14.54 0.94 7.88
N ILE A 504 15.71 1.54 7.91
CA ILE A 504 16.99 0.84 7.73
C ILE A 504 17.54 0.44 9.10
N GLY A 505 17.82 -0.84 9.27
CA GLY A 505 18.43 -1.38 10.47
C GLY A 505 19.81 -0.77 10.72
N ILE A 506 20.10 -0.41 11.96
CA ILE A 506 21.41 0.11 12.36
C ILE A 506 21.93 -0.64 13.59
N PRO A 507 23.24 -0.70 13.82
CA PRO A 507 23.81 -1.47 14.92
C PRO A 507 23.21 -1.14 16.27
N GLY A 508 22.89 -2.17 17.06
CA GLY A 508 22.30 -2.06 18.40
C GLY A 508 20.78 -2.18 18.44
N GLY A 509 20.18 -2.74 17.38
CA GLY A 509 18.73 -2.99 17.32
C GLY A 509 17.91 -1.70 17.23
N HIS A 510 18.37 -0.71 16.48
CA HIS A 510 17.67 0.53 16.19
C HIS A 510 17.45 0.70 14.69
N PHE A 511 16.58 1.64 14.32
CA PHE A 511 16.28 1.94 12.92
C PHE A 511 16.52 3.41 12.57
N GLU A 512 16.87 3.64 11.31
CA GLU A 512 16.89 4.96 10.70
C GLU A 512 15.71 5.10 9.73
N ASP A 513 14.82 6.08 9.94
CA ASP A 513 13.70 6.36 9.03
C ASP A 513 14.21 6.92 7.70
N ARG A 514 14.12 6.14 6.65
CA ARG A 514 14.49 6.49 5.27
C ARG A 514 13.26 6.66 4.36
N THR A 515 12.07 6.73 4.93
CA THR A 515 10.80 6.86 4.21
C THR A 515 10.85 7.91 3.10
N MET A 516 11.37 9.09 3.39
CA MET A 516 11.40 10.20 2.43
C MET A 516 12.46 10.07 1.34
N THR A 517 13.47 9.23 1.55
CA THR A 517 14.65 9.10 0.67
C THR A 517 14.80 7.74 -0.01
N SER A 518 14.07 6.72 0.43
CA SER A 518 14.17 5.35 -0.10
C SER A 518 13.69 5.20 -1.56
N GLY A 519 12.82 6.11 -2.01
CA GLY A 519 12.15 5.95 -3.31
C GLY A 519 10.94 4.98 -3.29
N ALA A 520 10.72 4.24 -2.20
CA ALA A 520 9.68 3.22 -2.05
C ALA A 520 8.40 3.73 -1.35
N ARG A 521 8.36 4.99 -0.94
CA ARG A 521 7.26 5.60 -0.17
C ARG A 521 5.92 5.58 -0.89
N ARG A 522 5.95 5.77 -2.20
CA ARG A 522 4.76 5.97 -3.04
C ARG A 522 4.30 4.67 -3.64
N SER A 523 3.45 3.98 -2.95
CA SER A 523 2.86 2.71 -3.35
C SER A 523 1.35 2.76 -3.57
N LEU A 524 0.75 3.96 -3.59
CA LEU A 524 -0.70 4.16 -3.67
C LEU A 524 -1.42 3.45 -2.50
N TRP A 525 -2.51 2.75 -2.76
CA TRP A 525 -3.16 1.91 -1.76
C TRP A 525 -2.50 0.54 -1.78
N ALA A 526 -1.45 0.40 -0.97
CA ALA A 526 -0.66 -0.82 -0.87
C ALA A 526 -1.25 -1.76 0.18
N TRP A 527 -1.48 -3.01 -0.20
CA TRP A 527 -2.10 -4.03 0.64
C TRP A 527 -1.11 -5.03 1.22
N GLY A 528 0.15 -4.90 0.88
CA GLY A 528 1.23 -5.78 1.34
C GLY A 528 2.54 -5.45 0.65
N GLY A 529 3.55 -6.23 0.91
CA GLY A 529 4.86 -6.18 0.27
C GLY A 529 5.49 -7.56 0.24
N LEU A 530 6.37 -7.77 -0.72
CA LEU A 530 7.20 -8.96 -0.83
C LEU A 530 8.61 -8.52 -1.17
N SER A 531 9.59 -9.04 -0.43
CA SER A 531 11.01 -8.90 -0.72
C SER A 531 11.56 -10.18 -1.34
N GLY A 532 12.32 -10.05 -2.44
CA GLY A 532 12.94 -11.18 -3.11
C GLY A 532 13.81 -10.72 -4.27
N ASP A 533 14.83 -11.49 -4.61
CA ASP A 533 15.68 -11.26 -5.78
C ASP A 533 14.97 -11.78 -7.04
N LEU A 534 14.21 -10.90 -7.71
CA LEU A 534 13.33 -11.28 -8.82
C LEU A 534 14.06 -11.37 -10.17
N ASP A 535 15.14 -10.64 -10.33
CA ASP A 535 15.94 -10.65 -11.56
C ASP A 535 17.24 -11.44 -11.43
N LEU A 536 17.47 -12.05 -10.28
CA LEU A 536 18.62 -12.91 -9.93
C LEU A 536 19.97 -12.16 -10.02
N ASP A 537 19.98 -10.90 -9.61
CA ASP A 537 21.19 -10.07 -9.59
C ASP A 537 21.92 -10.09 -8.25
N GLY A 538 21.36 -10.75 -7.25
CA GLY A 538 21.89 -10.88 -5.89
C GLY A 538 21.43 -9.78 -4.94
N ASN A 539 20.62 -8.83 -5.38
CA ASN A 539 20.00 -7.83 -4.53
C ASN A 539 18.52 -8.16 -4.31
N LEU A 540 18.01 -7.80 -3.15
CA LEU A 540 16.58 -7.97 -2.88
C LEU A 540 15.79 -6.85 -3.55
N ASP A 541 14.78 -7.24 -4.33
CA ASP A 541 13.76 -6.37 -4.87
C ASP A 541 12.57 -6.23 -3.92
N LEU A 542 11.79 -5.16 -4.08
CA LEU A 542 10.55 -4.96 -3.35
C LEU A 542 9.38 -4.91 -4.34
N VAL A 543 8.41 -5.81 -4.17
CA VAL A 543 7.15 -5.81 -4.91
C VAL A 543 6.02 -5.42 -3.99
N VAL A 544 5.29 -4.38 -4.36
CA VAL A 544 4.17 -3.85 -3.56
C VAL A 544 2.91 -3.89 -4.40
N PRO A 545 1.99 -4.84 -4.14
CA PRO A 545 0.69 -4.86 -4.80
C PRO A 545 -0.16 -3.70 -4.31
N ASN A 546 -0.78 -2.99 -5.23
CA ASN A 546 -1.71 -1.92 -4.90
C ASN A 546 -2.98 -2.03 -5.73
N GLY A 547 -4.04 -1.43 -5.26
CA GLY A 547 -5.31 -1.36 -5.94
C GLY A 547 -6.45 -1.09 -4.98
N PHE A 548 -7.44 -0.38 -5.47
CA PHE A 548 -8.69 -0.14 -4.79
C PHE A 548 -9.83 -0.14 -5.81
N VAL A 549 -11.04 -0.45 -5.38
CA VAL A 549 -12.22 -0.35 -6.24
C VAL A 549 -12.49 1.12 -6.50
N THR A 550 -11.87 1.66 -7.54
CA THR A 550 -12.11 3.00 -8.03
C THR A 550 -12.89 2.91 -9.32
N GLY A 551 -13.78 3.88 -9.58
CA GLY A 551 -14.42 4.00 -10.86
C GLY A 551 -13.42 4.22 -12.02
N GLU A 552 -13.89 4.63 -13.19
CA GLU A 552 -13.06 4.84 -14.39
C GLU A 552 -11.97 5.94 -14.23
N SER A 553 -11.89 6.61 -13.09
CA SER A 553 -10.94 7.68 -12.85
C SER A 553 -10.27 7.57 -11.48
N THR A 554 -8.95 7.57 -11.48
CA THR A 554 -8.08 7.62 -10.29
C THR A 554 -7.93 9.06 -9.74
N LYS A 555 -8.92 9.92 -9.92
CA LYS A 555 -8.89 11.26 -9.35
C LYS A 555 -9.07 11.15 -7.84
N ASP A 556 -8.08 11.50 -7.09
CA ASP A 556 -8.05 11.52 -5.62
C ASP A 556 -8.10 10.14 -4.93
N LEU A 557 -7.17 9.31 -5.29
CA LEU A 557 -6.66 8.32 -4.34
C LEU A 557 -5.37 8.82 -3.76
#